data_3827fc3aff2d388b0deffe435e5a55c7
#
_entry.id   3827fc3aff2d388b0deffe435e5a55c7
#
_cell.length_a   1.000
_cell.length_b   1.000
_cell.length_c   1.000
_cell.angle_alpha   90.00
_cell.angle_beta   90.00
_cell.angle_gamma   90.00
#
_symmetry.space_group_name_H-M   'P 1'
#
loop_
_entity.id
_entity.type
_entity.pdbx_description
1 polymer ?
#
loop_
_entity_poly.entity_id
_entity_poly.type
_entity_poly.pdbx_seq_one_letter_code
_entity_poly.pdbx_strand_id
1 'polypeptide(L)'
;MEDKKAMKKFGKVFMSVGFFYIILVLVIYYFIVKESGETPMLVFILQLLNGVGLFIMGFTINIINGRRMKEIDYLLENGVRLRSTVDSVTIGNSRFKNIKNRKVICTYEEGGKKYIFKSDNIYRKVEKNIHKGDTINVYADPEEYKKYYVDVKE
;
A
#
# COMPACT_ATOMS: atom_id res chain seq x y z
N MET A 1 9.10 3.43 -3.37
CA MET A 1 9.38 2.00 -3.07
C MET A 1 9.45 1.73 -1.56
N GLU A 2 10.13 2.59 -0.79
CA GLU A 2 10.25 2.44 0.68
C GLU A 2 8.91 2.45 1.42
N ASP A 3 8.00 3.36 1.05
CA ASP A 3 6.67 3.43 1.68
C ASP A 3 5.88 2.13 1.52
N LYS A 4 6.01 1.46 0.37
CA LYS A 4 5.33 0.18 0.14
C LYS A 4 5.98 -0.98 0.88
N LYS A 5 7.32 -0.95 1.04
CA LYS A 5 8.02 -1.89 1.92
C LYS A 5 7.57 -1.70 3.37
N ALA A 6 7.42 -0.45 3.82
CA ALA A 6 6.88 -0.14 5.14
C ALA A 6 5.43 -0.65 5.30
N MET A 7 4.54 -0.40 4.34
CA MET A 7 3.16 -0.92 4.37
C MET A 7 3.09 -2.45 4.36
N LYS A 8 3.96 -3.13 3.60
CA LYS A 8 4.07 -4.60 3.64
C LYS A 8 4.52 -5.09 5.02
N LYS A 9 5.43 -4.36 5.68
CA LYS A 9 5.85 -4.66 7.06
C LYS A 9 4.69 -4.49 8.04
N PHE A 10 3.89 -3.45 7.89
CA PHE A 10 2.65 -3.25 8.65
C PHE A 10 1.67 -4.41 8.46
N GLY A 11 1.41 -4.83 7.22
CA GLY A 11 0.54 -5.97 6.94
C GLY A 11 0.99 -7.26 7.65
N LYS A 12 2.31 -7.53 7.69
CA LYS A 12 2.87 -8.67 8.43
C LYS A 12 2.64 -8.53 9.95
N VAL A 13 2.82 -7.33 10.51
CA VAL A 13 2.57 -7.07 11.94
C VAL A 13 1.12 -7.33 12.29
N PHE A 14 0.16 -6.83 11.50
CA PHE A 14 -1.27 -7.08 11.72
C PHE A 14 -1.62 -8.57 11.65
N MET A 15 -1.05 -9.31 10.70
CA MET A 15 -1.23 -10.77 10.62
C MET A 15 -0.71 -11.46 11.88
N SER A 16 0.50 -11.10 12.33
CA SER A 16 1.08 -11.70 13.54
C SER A 16 0.25 -11.36 14.78
N VAL A 17 -0.15 -10.11 14.96
CA VAL A 17 -0.99 -9.67 16.08
C VAL A 17 -2.32 -10.41 16.07
N GLY A 18 -2.99 -10.50 14.91
CA GLY A 18 -4.26 -11.24 14.78
C GLY A 18 -4.11 -12.73 15.13
N PHE A 19 -3.04 -13.35 14.67
CA PHE A 19 -2.74 -14.74 14.96
C PHE A 19 -2.48 -15.00 16.45
N PHE A 20 -1.62 -14.19 17.08
CA PHE A 20 -1.36 -14.30 18.52
C PHE A 20 -2.59 -13.99 19.35
N TYR A 21 -3.43 -13.04 18.93
CA TYR A 21 -4.68 -12.74 19.60
C TYR A 21 -5.65 -13.93 19.58
N ILE A 22 -5.78 -14.63 18.45
CA ILE A 22 -6.60 -15.82 18.35
C ILE A 22 -6.12 -16.90 19.31
N ILE A 23 -4.81 -17.16 19.37
CA ILE A 23 -4.22 -18.13 20.29
C ILE A 23 -4.53 -17.75 21.74
N LEU A 24 -4.34 -16.47 22.09
CA LEU A 24 -4.62 -15.98 23.44
C LEU A 24 -6.08 -16.20 23.85
N VAL A 25 -7.02 -15.88 22.96
CA VAL A 25 -8.46 -16.09 23.19
C VAL A 25 -8.77 -17.57 23.42
N LEU A 26 -8.19 -18.47 22.62
CA LEU A 26 -8.38 -19.92 22.78
C LEU A 26 -7.83 -20.42 24.11
N VAL A 27 -6.66 -19.94 24.53
CA VAL A 27 -6.06 -20.31 25.83
C VAL A 27 -6.91 -19.83 26.99
N ILE A 28 -7.33 -18.57 26.98
CA ILE A 28 -8.20 -18.00 28.02
C ILE A 28 -9.52 -18.75 28.09
N TYR A 29 -10.13 -19.04 26.94
CA TYR A 29 -11.36 -19.81 26.84
C TYR A 29 -11.20 -21.20 27.50
N TYR A 30 -10.09 -21.89 27.17
CA TYR A 30 -9.81 -23.22 27.76
C TYR A 30 -9.75 -23.19 29.31
N PHE A 31 -9.07 -22.17 29.88
CA PHE A 31 -8.98 -22.01 31.32
C PHE A 31 -10.33 -21.68 31.96
N ILE A 32 -11.13 -20.78 31.36
CA ILE A 32 -12.46 -20.41 31.87
C ILE A 32 -13.38 -21.63 31.85
N VAL A 33 -13.41 -22.41 30.77
CA VAL A 33 -14.25 -23.63 30.67
C VAL A 33 -13.85 -24.65 31.74
N LYS A 34 -12.56 -24.79 32.01
CA LYS A 34 -12.04 -25.72 33.00
C LYS A 34 -12.41 -25.33 34.42
N GLU A 35 -12.47 -24.04 34.75
CA GLU A 35 -12.76 -23.59 36.13
C GLU A 35 -14.25 -23.43 36.42
N SER A 36 -15.03 -22.83 35.51
CA SER A 36 -16.41 -22.43 35.80
C SER A 36 -17.49 -23.32 35.16
N GLY A 37 -17.12 -24.20 34.23
CA GLY A 37 -18.08 -25.07 33.53
C GLY A 37 -19.08 -24.36 32.62
N GLU A 38 -19.24 -23.06 32.77
CA GLU A 38 -20.14 -22.24 31.98
C GLU A 38 -19.32 -21.18 31.20
N THR A 39 -19.59 -21.05 29.92
CA THR A 39 -18.93 -20.05 29.11
C THR A 39 -19.94 -19.16 28.41
N PRO A 40 -19.75 -17.83 28.42
CA PRO A 40 -20.54 -16.94 27.59
C PRO A 40 -20.08 -17.11 26.14
N MET A 41 -20.67 -18.12 25.47
CA MET A 41 -20.32 -18.50 24.09
C MET A 41 -20.32 -17.31 23.12
N LEU A 42 -21.22 -16.37 23.35
CA LEU A 42 -21.34 -15.14 22.54
C LEU A 42 -20.11 -14.24 22.67
N VAL A 43 -19.57 -14.07 23.88
CA VAL A 43 -18.35 -13.28 24.12
C VAL A 43 -17.15 -13.93 23.46
N PHE A 44 -17.04 -15.24 23.53
CA PHE A 44 -15.98 -16.00 22.86
C PHE A 44 -16.01 -15.82 21.34
N ILE A 45 -17.19 -15.94 20.72
CA ILE A 45 -17.37 -15.75 19.28
C ILE A 45 -16.97 -14.33 18.87
N LEU A 46 -17.40 -13.30 19.62
CA LEU A 46 -17.06 -11.90 19.34
C LEU A 46 -15.53 -11.65 19.41
N GLN A 47 -14.86 -12.23 20.39
CA GLN A 47 -13.41 -12.14 20.53
C GLN A 47 -12.68 -12.83 19.37
N LEU A 48 -13.13 -14.03 18.97
CA LEU A 48 -12.58 -14.72 17.81
C LEU A 48 -12.73 -13.91 16.51
N LEU A 49 -13.90 -13.31 16.28
CA LEU A 49 -14.16 -12.47 15.11
C LEU A 49 -13.22 -11.28 15.03
N ASN A 50 -12.88 -10.65 16.16
CA ASN A 50 -11.91 -9.57 16.20
C ASN A 50 -10.51 -10.03 15.74
N GLY A 51 -10.03 -11.17 16.22
CA GLY A 51 -8.75 -11.74 15.82
C GLY A 51 -8.69 -12.12 14.35
N VAL A 52 -9.75 -12.75 13.84
CA VAL A 52 -9.89 -13.11 12.43
C VAL A 52 -9.95 -11.84 11.56
N GLY A 53 -10.67 -10.81 11.99
CA GLY A 53 -10.74 -9.53 11.28
C GLY A 53 -9.37 -8.87 11.12
N LEU A 54 -8.58 -8.81 12.19
CA LEU A 54 -7.20 -8.29 12.14
C LEU A 54 -6.31 -9.11 11.22
N PHE A 55 -6.42 -10.44 11.26
CA PHE A 55 -5.64 -11.32 10.40
C PHE A 55 -5.98 -11.10 8.92
N ILE A 56 -7.27 -11.08 8.57
CA ILE A 56 -7.73 -10.83 7.19
C ILE A 56 -7.27 -9.46 6.70
N MET A 57 -7.38 -8.41 7.53
CA MET A 57 -6.91 -7.07 7.18
C MET A 57 -5.41 -7.05 6.88
N GLY A 58 -4.60 -7.65 7.73
CA GLY A 58 -3.16 -7.77 7.52
C GLY A 58 -2.80 -8.56 6.26
N PHE A 59 -3.52 -9.65 6.00
CA PHE A 59 -3.35 -10.49 4.82
C PHE A 59 -3.68 -9.72 3.53
N THR A 60 -4.80 -9.01 3.51
CA THR A 60 -5.23 -8.17 2.38
C THR A 60 -4.21 -7.08 2.05
N ILE A 61 -3.74 -6.35 3.07
CA ILE A 61 -2.70 -5.33 2.92
C ILE A 61 -1.43 -5.94 2.31
N ASN A 62 -1.03 -7.12 2.77
CA ASN A 62 0.18 -7.79 2.31
C ASN A 62 0.07 -8.24 0.83
N ILE A 63 -1.08 -8.79 0.42
CA ILE A 63 -1.32 -9.19 -0.97
C ILE A 63 -1.31 -7.98 -1.91
N ILE A 64 -2.09 -6.93 -1.59
CA ILE A 64 -2.21 -5.74 -2.45
C ILE A 64 -0.84 -5.10 -2.65
N ASN A 65 -0.10 -4.86 -1.57
CA ASN A 65 1.21 -4.25 -1.66
C ASN A 65 2.24 -5.18 -2.33
N GLY A 66 2.14 -6.49 -2.12
CA GLY A 66 3.01 -7.47 -2.75
C GLY A 66 2.82 -7.52 -4.27
N ARG A 67 1.58 -7.51 -4.76
CA ARG A 67 1.27 -7.48 -6.20
C ARG A 67 1.79 -6.20 -6.85
N ARG A 68 1.54 -5.05 -6.23
CA ARG A 68 1.99 -3.76 -6.77
C ARG A 68 3.52 -3.63 -6.78
N MET A 69 4.21 -4.18 -5.78
CA MET A 69 5.69 -4.23 -5.78
C MET A 69 6.23 -5.02 -6.96
N LYS A 70 5.71 -6.22 -7.20
CA LYS A 70 6.11 -7.05 -8.35
C LYS A 70 5.83 -6.36 -9.68
N GLU A 71 4.70 -5.68 -9.81
CA GLU A 71 4.36 -4.90 -11.00
C GLU A 71 5.36 -3.76 -11.23
N ILE A 72 5.75 -3.03 -10.18
CA ILE A 72 6.76 -1.97 -10.29
C ILE A 72 8.13 -2.55 -10.69
N ASP A 73 8.55 -3.64 -10.04
CA ASP A 73 9.82 -4.29 -10.36
C ASP A 73 9.83 -4.75 -11.84
N TYR A 74 8.72 -5.36 -12.32
CA TYR A 74 8.56 -5.73 -13.72
C TYR A 74 8.64 -4.53 -14.67
N LEU A 75 7.94 -3.41 -14.34
CA LEU A 75 7.97 -2.21 -15.17
C LEU A 75 9.34 -1.53 -15.20
N LEU A 76 10.10 -1.60 -14.12
CA LEU A 76 11.47 -1.07 -14.06
C LEU A 76 12.44 -1.87 -14.93
N GLU A 77 12.21 -3.20 -15.05
CA GLU A 77 13.06 -4.09 -15.84
C GLU A 77 12.65 -4.15 -17.32
N ASN A 78 11.36 -4.15 -17.62
CA ASN A 78 10.82 -4.45 -18.95
C ASN A 78 9.98 -3.30 -19.55
N GLY A 79 9.64 -2.28 -18.76
CA GLY A 79 8.80 -1.17 -19.20
C GLY A 79 9.56 -0.16 -20.07
N VAL A 80 8.82 0.52 -20.94
CA VAL A 80 9.36 1.64 -21.71
C VAL A 80 9.50 2.85 -20.80
N ARG A 81 10.66 3.50 -20.85
CA ARG A 81 10.95 4.73 -20.13
C ARG A 81 10.45 5.95 -20.91
N LEU A 82 9.42 6.59 -20.40
CA LEU A 82 8.81 7.78 -20.98
C LEU A 82 9.25 9.02 -20.18
N ARG A 83 9.75 10.04 -20.88
CA ARG A 83 10.03 11.35 -20.26
C ARG A 83 8.75 12.18 -20.26
N SER A 84 8.13 12.29 -19.12
CA SER A 84 6.84 12.97 -18.94
C SER A 84 7.02 14.29 -18.22
N THR A 85 6.21 15.28 -18.57
CA THR A 85 6.23 16.60 -17.94
C THR A 85 5.25 16.63 -16.76
N VAL A 86 5.69 17.15 -15.63
CA VAL A 86 4.85 17.33 -14.44
C VAL A 86 3.83 18.44 -14.71
N ASP A 87 2.56 18.09 -14.65
CA ASP A 87 1.45 19.01 -14.82
C ASP A 87 1.02 19.63 -13.47
N SER A 88 0.94 18.80 -12.43
CA SER A 88 0.61 19.27 -11.09
C SER A 88 1.12 18.34 -9.99
N VAL A 89 1.31 18.90 -8.80
CA VAL A 89 1.57 18.17 -7.57
C VAL A 89 0.43 18.43 -6.59
N THR A 90 -0.37 17.39 -6.32
CA THR A 90 -1.52 17.49 -5.42
C THR A 90 -1.13 17.05 -4.02
N ILE A 91 -1.54 17.82 -3.02
CA ILE A 91 -1.37 17.47 -1.60
C ILE A 91 -2.69 16.91 -1.10
N GLY A 92 -2.70 15.64 -0.68
CA GLY A 92 -3.90 15.00 -0.14
C GLY A 92 -4.07 15.22 1.36
N ASN A 93 -5.25 14.89 1.85
CA ASN A 93 -5.61 15.03 3.27
C ASN A 93 -5.07 13.90 4.17
N SER A 94 -4.64 12.79 3.58
CA SER A 94 -4.11 11.65 4.32
C SER A 94 -2.69 11.98 4.84
N ARG A 95 -2.43 11.61 6.10
CA ARG A 95 -1.11 11.81 6.75
C ARG A 95 -0.55 10.47 7.21
N PHE A 96 0.74 10.29 7.02
CA PHE A 96 1.49 9.19 7.61
C PHE A 96 2.74 9.76 8.29
N LYS A 97 2.93 9.47 9.56
CA LYS A 97 4.02 10.05 10.38
C LYS A 97 4.11 11.59 10.26
N ASN A 98 2.97 12.28 10.38
CA ASN A 98 2.84 13.74 10.22
C ASN A 98 3.19 14.31 8.84
N ILE A 99 3.46 13.48 7.84
CA ILE A 99 3.73 13.88 6.47
C ILE A 99 2.43 13.72 5.66
N LYS A 100 1.97 14.81 5.05
CA LYS A 100 0.85 14.78 4.11
C LYS A 100 1.25 13.98 2.87
N ASN A 101 0.33 13.16 2.35
CA ASN A 101 0.54 12.48 1.09
C ASN A 101 0.61 13.51 -0.06
N ARG A 102 1.46 13.21 -1.02
CA ARG A 102 1.55 13.96 -2.28
C ARG A 102 1.31 13.01 -3.44
N LYS A 103 0.72 13.51 -4.52
CA LYS A 103 0.60 12.82 -5.80
C LYS A 103 1.13 13.73 -6.89
N VAL A 104 1.95 13.19 -7.75
CA VAL A 104 2.44 13.86 -8.95
C VAL A 104 1.60 13.42 -10.13
N ILE A 105 1.10 14.35 -10.89
CA ILE A 105 0.39 14.13 -12.14
C ILE A 105 1.31 14.59 -13.26
N CYS A 106 1.61 13.70 -14.20
CA CYS A 106 2.47 13.97 -15.34
C CYS A 106 1.73 13.68 -16.64
N THR A 107 2.14 14.36 -17.68
CA THR A 107 1.61 14.19 -19.02
C THR A 107 2.71 13.82 -20.00
N TYR A 108 2.36 12.95 -20.93
CA TYR A 108 3.21 12.52 -22.04
C TYR A 108 2.40 12.59 -23.33
N GLU A 109 2.99 13.10 -24.39
CA GLU A 109 2.33 13.21 -25.70
C GLU A 109 3.10 12.41 -26.74
N GLU A 110 2.39 11.55 -27.45
CA GLU A 110 2.92 10.72 -28.51
C GLU A 110 1.87 10.53 -29.61
N GLY A 111 2.26 10.79 -30.87
CA GLY A 111 1.37 10.63 -32.02
C GLY A 111 0.06 11.43 -31.93
N GLY A 112 0.09 12.62 -31.31
CA GLY A 112 -1.10 13.46 -31.12
C GLY A 112 -2.05 12.96 -29.99
N LYS A 113 -1.67 11.91 -29.26
CA LYS A 113 -2.42 11.41 -28.10
C LYS A 113 -1.73 11.89 -26.83
N LYS A 114 -2.55 12.35 -25.87
CA LYS A 114 -2.09 12.78 -24.56
C LYS A 114 -2.38 11.70 -23.52
N TYR A 115 -1.33 11.25 -22.85
CA TYR A 115 -1.39 10.26 -21.76
C TYR A 115 -1.18 10.98 -20.43
N ILE A 116 -2.00 10.64 -19.42
CA ILE A 116 -1.94 11.22 -18.07
C ILE A 116 -1.55 10.12 -17.10
N PHE A 117 -0.43 10.31 -16.41
CA PHE A 117 0.08 9.40 -15.40
C PHE A 117 -0.03 10.02 -14.01
N LYS A 118 -0.44 9.22 -13.04
CA LYS A 118 -0.57 9.63 -11.63
C LYS A 118 0.35 8.79 -10.77
N SER A 119 1.21 9.43 -9.99
CA SER A 119 2.06 8.69 -9.05
C SER A 119 1.22 7.99 -7.97
N ASP A 120 1.80 6.97 -7.35
CA ASP A 120 1.31 6.47 -6.07
C ASP A 120 1.39 7.57 -5.00
N ASN A 121 0.71 7.36 -3.87
CA ASN A 121 0.81 8.27 -2.72
C ASN A 121 2.26 8.31 -2.19
N ILE A 122 2.81 9.50 -2.05
CA ILE A 122 4.16 9.75 -1.57
C ILE A 122 4.05 10.35 -0.17
N TYR A 123 4.55 9.64 0.85
CA TYR A 123 4.52 10.04 2.27
C TYR A 123 5.90 10.43 2.82
N ARG A 124 6.84 10.75 1.97
CA ARG A 124 8.18 11.19 2.36
C ARG A 124 8.40 12.65 1.97
N LYS A 125 9.35 13.30 2.62
CA LYS A 125 9.94 14.53 2.08
C LYS A 125 10.62 14.11 0.77
N VAL A 126 10.07 14.56 -0.33
CA VAL A 126 10.75 14.42 -1.64
C VAL A 126 11.97 15.31 -1.54
N GLU A 127 13.17 14.74 -1.62
CA GLU A 127 14.43 15.49 -1.47
C GLU A 127 14.57 16.56 -2.55
N LYS A 128 13.95 16.37 -3.69
CA LYS A 128 13.84 17.34 -4.78
C LYS A 128 12.43 17.94 -4.75
N ASN A 129 12.33 19.24 -4.65
CA ASN A 129 11.06 19.94 -4.84
C ASN A 129 10.61 19.76 -6.28
N ILE A 130 9.65 18.85 -6.50
CA ILE A 130 9.06 18.63 -7.83
C ILE A 130 8.06 19.76 -8.08
N HIS A 131 8.27 20.50 -9.16
CA HIS A 131 7.42 21.60 -9.58
C HIS A 131 6.72 21.29 -10.90
N LYS A 132 5.68 22.05 -11.19
CA LYS A 132 5.04 22.03 -12.51
C LYS A 132 6.06 22.40 -13.58
N GLY A 133 6.10 21.63 -14.67
CA GLY A 133 7.04 21.79 -15.76
C GLY A 133 8.31 20.93 -15.67
N ASP A 134 8.59 20.33 -14.51
CA ASP A 134 9.72 19.42 -14.37
C ASP A 134 9.52 18.16 -15.21
N THR A 135 10.63 17.59 -15.68
CA THR A 135 10.62 16.32 -16.39
C THR A 135 10.82 15.17 -15.41
N ILE A 136 9.96 14.16 -15.49
CA ILE A 136 10.01 12.96 -14.64
C ILE A 136 9.93 11.69 -15.48
N ASN A 137 10.59 10.64 -15.04
CA ASN A 137 10.54 9.35 -15.72
C ASN A 137 9.29 8.58 -15.33
N VAL A 138 8.60 8.04 -16.31
CA VAL A 138 7.50 7.12 -16.16
C VAL A 138 7.88 5.83 -16.86
N TYR A 139 7.81 4.72 -16.15
CA TYR A 139 7.98 3.38 -16.72
C TYR A 139 6.60 2.82 -16.99
N ALA A 140 6.30 2.52 -18.24
CA ALA A 140 4.99 2.05 -18.66
C ALA A 140 5.08 0.75 -19.46
N ASP A 141 4.01 -0.03 -19.44
CA ASP A 141 3.86 -1.21 -20.28
C ASP A 141 3.81 -0.76 -21.75
N PRO A 142 4.69 -1.32 -22.62
CA PRO A 142 4.80 -0.88 -24.01
C PRO A 142 3.51 -1.07 -24.84
N GLU A 143 2.63 -2.00 -24.45
CA GLU A 143 1.43 -2.31 -25.25
C GLU A 143 0.28 -1.32 -25.01
N GLU A 144 0.04 -0.92 -23.76
CA GLU A 144 -1.19 -0.19 -23.46
C GLU A 144 -1.00 1.10 -22.63
N TYR A 145 0.16 1.35 -22.01
CA TYR A 145 0.42 2.42 -21.03
C TYR A 145 -0.55 2.47 -19.84
N LYS A 146 -1.39 1.44 -19.66
CA LYS A 146 -2.33 1.34 -18.52
C LYS A 146 -1.64 0.94 -17.23
N LYS A 147 -0.64 0.06 -17.34
CA LYS A 147 0.22 -0.29 -16.22
C LYS A 147 1.45 0.60 -16.30
N TYR A 148 1.68 1.37 -15.27
CA TYR A 148 2.80 2.30 -15.24
C TYR A 148 3.29 2.58 -13.81
N TYR A 149 4.50 3.07 -13.72
CA TYR A 149 5.13 3.54 -12.49
C TYR A 149 5.77 4.91 -12.74
N VAL A 150 5.40 5.90 -11.93
CA VAL A 150 6.01 7.24 -11.95
C VAL A 150 7.19 7.24 -10.98
N ASP A 151 8.42 7.41 -11.49
CA ASP A 151 9.62 7.41 -10.67
C ASP A 151 9.86 8.79 -10.04
N VAL A 152 9.50 8.90 -8.78
CA VAL A 152 9.58 10.14 -7.99
C VAL A 152 10.88 10.18 -7.17
N LYS A 153 11.88 9.35 -7.52
CA LYS A 153 13.10 9.20 -6.71
C LYS A 153 14.24 10.12 -7.08
N GLU A 154 14.20 10.71 -8.26
CA GLU A 154 15.29 11.56 -8.75
C GLU A 154 15.16 13.01 -8.34
#